data_10ede90d84ed3017e3c4316f0ef69f68
#
_entry.id   10ede90d84ed3017e3c4316f0ef69f68
#
_cell.length_a   1.000
_cell.length_b   1.000
_cell.length_c   1.000
_cell.angle_alpha   90.00
_cell.angle_beta   90.00
_cell.angle_gamma   90.00
#
_symmetry.space_group_name_H-M   'P 1'
#
loop_
_entity.id
_entity.type
_entity.pdbx_description
1 polymer ?
#
loop_
_entity_poly.entity_id
_entity_poly.type
_entity_poly.pdbx_seq_one_letter_code
_entity_poly.pdbx_strand_id
1 'polypeptide(L)'
;MSRKFSILAAILVAMLPSCKAFQSLIHDGEVVAKLGDHKLYLSELENVIPNGVSPEDSVNLANIYINSWATDKAFQDIAEQKLSKEEKDVSKELEAYRQSLLRYRFEQRYVSERLDTMVSQKEVDEYFESHKDNFKLERPILKARFMSISEDSPNLQRIKKLMSSDKVDDVLAADSLASNSAQRYVDCSETWIDAVTLAGEFGVDYVTMLSKKSGSLIEIHDGNGTLRVAFVADMIKAGEIPPVEFCQERIKDIIISGRKHRLLTTLEQDLIEDAKAKEKFEIYSTK
;
A
#
# COMPACT_ATOMS: atom_id res chain seq x y z
N MET A 1 -15.11 -47.82 58.00
CA MET A 1 -13.81 -47.41 57.39
C MET A 1 -13.90 -47.13 55.88
N SER A 2 -15.06 -46.85 55.28
CA SER A 2 -15.17 -46.65 53.79
C SER A 2 -15.44 -45.22 53.34
N ARG A 3 -15.77 -44.28 54.21
CA ARG A 3 -16.05 -42.89 53.84
C ARG A 3 -14.86 -41.94 53.72
N LYS A 4 -13.71 -42.30 54.32
CA LYS A 4 -12.48 -41.50 54.26
C LYS A 4 -11.63 -41.78 53.04
N PHE A 5 -11.80 -42.92 52.38
CA PHE A 5 -11.11 -43.26 51.11
C PHE A 5 -11.74 -42.62 49.89
N SER A 6 -13.04 -42.35 49.92
CA SER A 6 -13.73 -41.69 48.78
C SER A 6 -13.42 -40.21 48.66
N ILE A 7 -13.06 -39.51 49.75
CA ILE A 7 -12.68 -38.08 49.71
C ILE A 7 -11.25 -37.87 49.20
N LEU A 8 -10.35 -38.85 49.45
CA LEU A 8 -8.95 -38.76 48.96
C LEU A 8 -8.87 -39.04 47.45
N ALA A 9 -9.77 -39.90 46.91
CA ALA A 9 -9.87 -40.17 45.48
C ALA A 9 -10.49 -38.97 44.68
N ALA A 10 -11.39 -38.20 45.30
CA ALA A 10 -12.01 -37.04 44.66
C ALA A 10 -11.07 -35.82 44.56
N ILE A 11 -10.07 -35.69 45.43
CA ILE A 11 -9.06 -34.60 45.38
C ILE A 11 -7.99 -34.89 44.33
N LEU A 12 -7.72 -36.13 44.01
CA LEU A 12 -6.71 -36.50 43.00
C LEU A 12 -7.18 -36.31 41.55
N VAL A 13 -8.49 -36.22 41.28
CA VAL A 13 -9.07 -36.00 39.93
C VAL A 13 -9.22 -34.50 39.60
N ALA A 14 -9.14 -33.58 40.57
CA ALA A 14 -9.26 -32.14 40.34
C ALA A 14 -7.94 -31.45 39.91
N MET A 15 -6.84 -32.19 39.76
CA MET A 15 -5.53 -31.66 39.35
C MET A 15 -5.21 -31.83 37.87
N LEU A 16 -6.17 -32.12 36.99
CA LEU A 16 -5.94 -32.35 35.56
C LEU A 16 -6.72 -31.42 34.65
N PRO A 17 -6.56 -30.09 34.75
CA PRO A 17 -6.63 -29.31 33.52
C PRO A 17 -5.57 -28.21 33.49
N SER A 18 -4.30 -28.54 33.47
CA SER A 18 -3.26 -27.51 33.25
C SER A 18 -2.22 -27.90 32.19
N CYS A 19 -2.47 -28.95 31.43
CA CYS A 19 -1.53 -29.31 30.35
C CYS A 19 -1.59 -28.43 29.11
N LYS A 20 -2.68 -27.68 28.84
CA LYS A 20 -2.73 -26.81 27.66
C LYS A 20 -2.04 -25.47 27.85
N ALA A 21 -1.95 -24.96 29.07
CA ALA A 21 -1.24 -23.70 29.35
C ALA A 21 0.28 -23.90 29.45
N PHE A 22 0.75 -25.12 29.76
CA PHE A 22 2.17 -25.44 29.82
C PHE A 22 2.76 -25.84 28.46
N GLN A 23 1.95 -26.30 27.52
CA GLN A 23 2.38 -26.62 26.17
C GLN A 23 2.75 -25.40 25.31
N SER A 24 2.29 -24.21 25.66
CA SER A 24 2.70 -22.98 24.97
C SER A 24 4.08 -22.45 25.40
N LEU A 25 4.69 -23.03 26.43
CA LEU A 25 6.03 -22.67 26.91
C LEU A 25 7.13 -23.69 26.54
N ILE A 26 6.74 -24.85 26.01
CA ILE A 26 7.66 -25.82 25.44
C ILE A 26 7.64 -25.58 23.94
N HIS A 27 8.74 -25.05 23.41
CA HIS A 27 8.99 -25.03 21.96
C HIS A 27 9.16 -26.48 21.52
N ASP A 28 8.03 -27.15 21.23
CA ASP A 28 7.98 -28.51 20.74
C ASP A 28 8.27 -28.48 19.24
N GLY A 29 9.56 -28.51 18.89
CA GLY A 29 9.96 -28.51 17.49
C GLY A 29 11.37 -29.05 17.33
N GLU A 30 11.63 -29.59 16.18
CA GLU A 30 12.95 -29.97 15.71
C GLU A 30 13.86 -28.74 15.69
N VAL A 31 15.04 -28.84 16.32
CA VAL A 31 16.04 -27.77 16.30
C VAL A 31 16.75 -27.77 14.96
N VAL A 32 16.57 -26.69 14.19
CA VAL A 32 17.16 -26.55 12.85
C VAL A 32 18.49 -25.80 12.83
N ALA A 33 18.77 -24.98 13.87
CA ALA A 33 20.07 -24.33 14.06
C ALA A 33 20.35 -24.07 15.54
N LYS A 34 21.65 -23.98 15.88
CA LYS A 34 22.12 -23.68 17.24
C LYS A 34 23.32 -22.73 17.17
N LEU A 35 23.31 -21.67 18.00
CA LEU A 35 24.46 -20.81 18.26
C LEU A 35 24.61 -20.65 19.77
N GLY A 36 25.71 -21.13 20.36
CA GLY A 36 25.86 -21.14 21.82
C GLY A 36 24.69 -21.85 22.50
N ASP A 37 23.97 -21.14 23.36
CA ASP A 37 22.77 -21.63 24.06
C ASP A 37 21.46 -21.33 23.31
N HIS A 38 21.52 -20.50 22.29
CA HIS A 38 20.36 -20.16 21.44
C HIS A 38 20.02 -21.31 20.51
N LYS A 39 18.74 -21.62 20.37
CA LYS A 39 18.21 -22.64 19.47
C LYS A 39 17.16 -22.01 18.57
N LEU A 40 17.21 -22.33 17.30
CA LEU A 40 16.18 -22.02 16.32
C LEU A 40 15.37 -23.29 16.04
N TYR A 41 14.07 -23.20 16.14
CA TYR A 41 13.16 -24.33 15.94
C TYR A 41 12.54 -24.28 14.55
N LEU A 42 12.18 -25.47 14.02
CA LEU A 42 11.54 -25.61 12.71
C LEU A 42 10.27 -24.78 12.60
N SER A 43 9.46 -24.72 13.65
CA SER A 43 8.22 -23.93 13.67
C SER A 43 8.44 -22.43 13.48
N GLU A 44 9.60 -21.87 13.93
CA GLU A 44 9.95 -20.47 13.71
C GLU A 44 10.33 -20.23 12.24
N LEU A 45 11.03 -21.22 11.65
CA LEU A 45 11.44 -21.18 10.24
C LEU A 45 10.23 -21.29 9.29
N GLU A 46 9.30 -22.20 9.58
CA GLU A 46 8.07 -22.40 8.80
C GLU A 46 7.19 -21.15 8.75
N ASN A 47 7.15 -20.35 9.82
CA ASN A 47 6.40 -19.10 9.87
C ASN A 47 6.96 -18.00 8.94
N VAL A 48 8.20 -18.13 8.51
CA VAL A 48 8.90 -17.11 7.68
C VAL A 48 8.93 -17.52 6.21
N ILE A 49 8.86 -18.80 5.91
CA ILE A 49 8.87 -19.30 4.53
C ILE A 49 7.44 -19.23 3.95
N PRO A 50 7.23 -18.47 2.84
CA PRO A 50 5.91 -18.40 2.23
C PRO A 50 5.44 -19.75 1.69
N ASN A 51 4.15 -20.02 1.81
CA ASN A 51 3.55 -21.21 1.20
C ASN A 51 3.60 -21.13 -0.33
N GLY A 52 3.90 -22.25 -0.98
CA GLY A 52 3.84 -22.38 -2.44
C GLY A 52 5.12 -22.01 -3.18
N VAL A 53 6.22 -21.74 -2.49
CA VAL A 53 7.55 -21.59 -3.11
C VAL A 53 8.10 -22.95 -3.56
N SER A 54 9.01 -22.94 -4.55
CA SER A 54 9.70 -24.15 -4.99
C SER A 54 10.53 -24.78 -3.86
N PRO A 55 10.79 -26.08 -3.87
CA PRO A 55 11.67 -26.73 -2.87
C PRO A 55 13.06 -26.08 -2.80
N GLU A 56 13.63 -25.67 -3.93
CA GLU A 56 14.92 -25.00 -4.01
C GLU A 56 14.89 -23.62 -3.39
N ASP A 57 13.86 -22.81 -3.70
CA ASP A 57 13.67 -21.50 -3.09
C ASP A 57 13.42 -21.60 -1.59
N SER A 58 12.65 -22.60 -1.14
CA SER A 58 12.40 -22.86 0.28
C SER A 58 13.70 -23.09 1.04
N VAL A 59 14.62 -23.92 0.50
CA VAL A 59 15.93 -24.18 1.10
C VAL A 59 16.80 -22.91 1.12
N ASN A 60 16.78 -22.12 0.04
CA ASN A 60 17.52 -20.88 -0.03
C ASN A 60 17.02 -19.84 1.00
N LEU A 61 15.70 -19.67 1.11
CA LEU A 61 15.09 -18.79 2.10
C LEU A 61 15.40 -19.25 3.54
N ALA A 62 15.32 -20.56 3.80
CA ALA A 62 15.68 -21.16 5.08
C ALA A 62 17.13 -20.81 5.45
N ASN A 63 18.08 -21.00 4.55
CA ASN A 63 19.49 -20.72 4.78
C ASN A 63 19.74 -19.20 5.04
N ILE A 64 19.09 -18.33 4.29
CA ILE A 64 19.17 -16.88 4.50
C ILE A 64 18.65 -16.52 5.90
N TYR A 65 17.50 -17.07 6.29
CA TYR A 65 16.92 -16.81 7.61
C TYR A 65 17.81 -17.34 8.74
N ILE A 66 18.30 -18.58 8.64
CA ILE A 66 19.20 -19.19 9.64
C ILE A 66 20.45 -18.33 9.82
N ASN A 67 21.07 -17.88 8.74
CA ASN A 67 22.27 -17.03 8.81
C ASN A 67 21.96 -15.66 9.44
N SER A 68 20.85 -15.04 9.11
CA SER A 68 20.40 -13.78 9.73
C SER A 68 20.16 -13.98 11.22
N TRP A 69 19.40 -15.01 11.61
CA TRP A 69 19.14 -15.36 13.00
C TRP A 69 20.44 -15.60 13.79
N ALA A 70 21.39 -16.37 13.22
CA ALA A 70 22.68 -16.63 13.86
C ALA A 70 23.50 -15.33 14.05
N THR A 71 23.49 -14.46 13.05
CA THR A 71 24.15 -13.14 13.11
C THR A 71 23.53 -12.28 14.21
N ASP A 72 22.20 -12.19 14.29
CA ASP A 72 21.50 -11.42 15.32
C ASP A 72 21.82 -11.95 16.73
N LYS A 73 21.86 -13.27 16.92
CA LYS A 73 22.21 -13.88 18.19
C LYS A 73 23.68 -13.64 18.58
N ALA A 74 24.59 -13.72 17.60
CA ALA A 74 26.01 -13.39 17.86
C ALA A 74 26.19 -11.92 18.26
N PHE A 75 25.49 -10.98 17.61
CA PHE A 75 25.50 -9.57 18.02
C PHE A 75 24.93 -9.38 19.41
N GLN A 76 23.81 -10.04 19.74
CA GLN A 76 23.21 -9.98 21.04
C GLN A 76 24.19 -10.45 22.14
N ASP A 77 24.85 -11.59 21.95
CA ASP A 77 25.82 -12.14 22.90
C ASP A 77 27.03 -11.21 23.10
N ILE A 78 27.54 -10.63 21.99
CA ILE A 78 28.64 -9.66 22.06
C ILE A 78 28.19 -8.38 22.77
N ALA A 79 27.02 -7.87 22.51
CA ALA A 79 26.46 -6.70 23.15
C ALA A 79 26.32 -6.94 24.68
N GLU A 80 25.76 -8.11 25.06
CA GLU A 80 25.64 -8.51 26.45
C GLU A 80 26.99 -8.60 27.19
N GLN A 81 28.03 -8.98 26.49
CA GLN A 81 29.40 -9.08 27.09
C GLN A 81 30.14 -7.75 27.13
N LYS A 82 29.93 -6.88 26.11
CA LYS A 82 30.77 -5.69 25.92
C LYS A 82 30.17 -4.40 26.47
N LEU A 83 28.84 -4.30 26.52
CA LEU A 83 28.18 -3.11 27.04
C LEU A 83 28.18 -3.08 28.58
N SER A 84 28.33 -1.90 29.15
CA SER A 84 28.17 -1.65 30.58
C SER A 84 26.71 -1.82 31.03
N LYS A 85 26.45 -1.83 32.33
CA LYS A 85 25.07 -1.90 32.84
C LYS A 85 24.24 -0.69 32.43
N GLU A 86 24.85 0.47 32.41
CA GLU A 86 24.24 1.73 32.03
C GLU A 86 23.86 1.73 30.54
N GLU A 87 24.73 1.22 29.68
CA GLU A 87 24.48 1.10 28.24
C GLU A 87 23.39 0.05 27.89
N LYS A 88 23.22 -0.97 28.76
CA LYS A 88 22.16 -1.98 28.62
C LYS A 88 20.82 -1.52 29.18
N ASP A 89 20.78 -0.49 30.02
CA ASP A 89 19.54 0.02 30.59
C ASP A 89 18.80 0.88 29.56
N VAL A 90 17.99 0.22 28.74
CA VAL A 90 17.11 0.82 27.74
C VAL A 90 15.68 1.03 28.26
N SER A 91 15.49 1.05 29.59
CA SER A 91 14.16 1.12 30.21
C SER A 91 13.42 2.39 29.84
N LYS A 92 14.11 3.52 29.71
CA LYS A 92 13.52 4.82 29.34
C LYS A 92 13.06 4.81 27.87
N GLU A 93 13.89 4.26 26.98
CA GLU A 93 13.60 4.14 25.55
C GLU A 93 12.41 3.20 25.32
N LEU A 94 12.36 2.08 26.02
CA LEU A 94 11.24 1.14 25.96
C LEU A 94 9.94 1.77 26.49
N GLU A 95 9.98 2.52 27.59
CA GLU A 95 8.78 3.20 28.10
C GLU A 95 8.34 4.32 27.16
N ALA A 96 9.25 5.12 26.61
CA ALA A 96 8.92 6.14 25.61
C ALA A 96 8.31 5.51 24.35
N TYR A 97 8.85 4.38 23.89
CA TYR A 97 8.31 3.64 22.76
C TYR A 97 6.91 3.06 23.06
N ARG A 98 6.74 2.49 24.23
CA ARG A 98 5.43 2.00 24.71
C ARG A 98 4.38 3.11 24.70
N GLN A 99 4.70 4.28 25.23
CA GLN A 99 3.81 5.44 25.25
C GLN A 99 3.45 5.90 23.83
N SER A 100 4.43 5.97 22.93
CA SER A 100 4.18 6.34 21.54
C SER A 100 3.27 5.34 20.83
N LEU A 101 3.43 4.04 21.07
CA LEU A 101 2.54 3.01 20.52
C LEU A 101 1.12 3.10 21.06
N LEU A 102 0.96 3.36 22.35
CA LEU A 102 -0.37 3.52 22.96
C LEU A 102 -1.08 4.75 22.43
N ARG A 103 -0.36 5.89 22.30
CA ARG A 103 -0.88 7.11 21.68
C ARG A 103 -1.32 6.82 20.24
N TYR A 104 -0.45 6.24 19.42
CA TYR A 104 -0.74 5.90 18.03
C TYR A 104 -1.98 5.00 17.91
N ARG A 105 -2.08 3.93 18.70
CA ARG A 105 -3.23 3.03 18.68
C ARG A 105 -4.52 3.73 19.09
N PHE A 106 -4.45 4.61 20.08
CA PHE A 106 -5.61 5.39 20.50
C PHE A 106 -6.06 6.38 19.42
N GLU A 107 -5.12 7.11 18.80
CA GLU A 107 -5.40 8.02 17.68
C GLU A 107 -6.02 7.27 16.48
N GLN A 108 -5.48 6.10 16.11
CA GLN A 108 -6.05 5.28 15.04
C GLN A 108 -7.49 4.84 15.35
N ARG A 109 -7.74 4.38 16.56
CA ARG A 109 -9.09 4.01 17.01
C ARG A 109 -10.02 5.21 16.98
N TYR A 110 -9.60 6.34 17.53
CA TYR A 110 -10.37 7.57 17.58
C TYR A 110 -10.76 8.06 16.18
N VAL A 111 -9.80 8.02 15.25
CA VAL A 111 -10.02 8.36 13.84
C VAL A 111 -10.98 7.39 13.18
N SER A 112 -10.78 6.07 13.36
CA SER A 112 -11.64 5.06 12.72
C SER A 112 -13.10 5.13 13.16
N GLU A 113 -13.36 5.59 14.41
CA GLU A 113 -14.70 5.72 14.98
C GLU A 113 -15.42 7.03 14.59
N ARG A 114 -14.67 8.09 14.21
CA ARG A 114 -15.20 9.46 14.09
C ARG A 114 -14.92 10.17 12.78
N LEU A 115 -13.98 9.66 11.98
CA LEU A 115 -13.65 10.31 10.72
C LEU A 115 -14.77 10.10 9.70
N ASP A 116 -15.36 11.20 9.26
CA ASP A 116 -16.27 11.19 8.12
C ASP A 116 -15.45 11.13 6.82
N THR A 117 -15.55 10.00 6.12
CA THR A 117 -14.89 9.76 4.83
C THR A 117 -15.80 10.04 3.63
N MET A 118 -17.06 10.40 3.85
CA MET A 118 -18.00 10.75 2.78
C MET A 118 -17.73 12.17 2.32
N VAL A 119 -17.26 12.30 1.08
CA VAL A 119 -17.02 13.61 0.44
C VAL A 119 -18.03 13.78 -0.69
N SER A 120 -18.87 14.80 -0.60
CA SER A 120 -19.85 15.12 -1.62
C SER A 120 -19.21 15.78 -2.84
N GLN A 121 -19.89 15.68 -4.01
CA GLN A 121 -19.44 16.37 -5.22
C GLN A 121 -19.35 17.89 -5.00
N LYS A 122 -20.30 18.46 -4.26
CA LYS A 122 -20.27 19.89 -3.91
C LYS A 122 -18.98 20.31 -3.18
N GLU A 123 -18.52 19.51 -2.21
CA GLU A 123 -17.27 19.78 -1.49
C GLU A 123 -16.05 19.68 -2.41
N VAL A 124 -16.07 18.73 -3.34
CA VAL A 124 -15.01 18.58 -4.36
C VAL A 124 -14.96 19.82 -5.23
N ASP A 125 -16.11 20.27 -5.75
CA ASP A 125 -16.21 21.43 -6.63
C ASP A 125 -15.80 22.73 -5.90
N GLU A 126 -16.28 22.94 -4.68
CA GLU A 126 -15.92 24.12 -3.85
C GLU A 126 -14.42 24.14 -3.54
N TYR A 127 -13.84 22.98 -3.22
CA TYR A 127 -12.40 22.87 -2.97
C TYR A 127 -11.59 23.17 -4.23
N PHE A 128 -11.97 22.59 -5.36
CA PHE A 128 -11.31 22.82 -6.64
C PHE A 128 -11.36 24.30 -7.04
N GLU A 129 -12.55 24.93 -6.99
CA GLU A 129 -12.72 26.33 -7.33
C GLU A 129 -11.83 27.27 -6.49
N SER A 130 -11.74 26.99 -5.17
CA SER A 130 -10.96 27.82 -4.25
C SER A 130 -9.44 27.59 -4.34
N HIS A 131 -9.00 26.49 -4.98
CA HIS A 131 -7.58 26.10 -5.04
C HIS A 131 -7.09 25.77 -6.45
N LYS A 132 -7.73 26.28 -7.49
CA LYS A 132 -7.44 25.97 -8.91
C LYS A 132 -5.97 26.00 -9.28
N ASP A 133 -5.26 27.03 -8.79
CA ASP A 133 -3.85 27.22 -9.10
C ASP A 133 -2.94 26.10 -8.57
N ASN A 134 -3.37 25.34 -7.57
CA ASN A 134 -2.63 24.21 -7.01
C ASN A 134 -2.78 22.94 -7.86
N PHE A 135 -3.67 22.96 -8.86
CA PHE A 135 -3.96 21.81 -9.74
C PHE A 135 -3.42 21.99 -11.16
N LYS A 136 -2.61 23.02 -11.42
CA LYS A 136 -1.93 23.17 -12.72
C LYS A 136 -1.16 21.90 -13.05
N LEU A 137 -1.33 21.44 -14.28
CA LEU A 137 -0.72 20.21 -14.76
C LEU A 137 0.81 20.36 -14.88
N GLU A 138 1.55 19.45 -14.33
CA GLU A 138 2.99 19.33 -14.56
C GLU A 138 3.30 18.70 -15.92
N ARG A 139 2.41 17.85 -16.41
CA ARG A 139 2.49 17.12 -17.68
C ARG A 139 1.14 17.14 -18.40
N PRO A 140 1.13 16.99 -19.74
CA PRO A 140 -0.13 16.91 -20.46
C PRO A 140 -0.98 15.72 -20.02
N ILE A 141 -2.30 15.90 -20.09
CA ILE A 141 -3.29 14.82 -19.97
C ILE A 141 -4.02 14.66 -21.28
N LEU A 142 -4.48 13.46 -21.54
CA LEU A 142 -5.03 13.05 -22.83
C LEU A 142 -6.32 12.25 -22.62
N LYS A 143 -7.21 12.37 -23.60
CA LYS A 143 -8.26 11.39 -23.89
C LYS A 143 -7.85 10.66 -25.16
N ALA A 144 -7.64 9.35 -25.11
CA ALA A 144 -7.06 8.64 -26.25
C ALA A 144 -7.57 7.21 -26.37
N ARG A 145 -7.50 6.67 -27.59
CA ARG A 145 -7.64 5.25 -27.89
C ARG A 145 -6.31 4.72 -28.40
N PHE A 146 -5.84 3.64 -27.84
CA PHE A 146 -4.55 3.04 -28.19
C PHE A 146 -4.74 1.63 -28.76
N MET A 147 -3.92 1.26 -29.75
CA MET A 147 -3.76 -0.13 -30.17
C MET A 147 -2.29 -0.49 -30.45
N SER A 148 -1.96 -1.75 -30.21
CA SER A 148 -0.73 -2.40 -30.69
C SER A 148 -1.15 -3.53 -31.63
N ILE A 149 -0.70 -3.51 -32.86
CA ILE A 149 -1.14 -4.41 -33.93
C ILE A 149 0.01 -4.73 -34.89
N SER A 150 -0.01 -5.95 -35.50
CA SER A 150 0.93 -6.27 -36.57
C SER A 150 0.76 -5.32 -37.74
N GLU A 151 1.88 -4.86 -38.32
CA GLU A 151 1.88 -4.03 -39.52
C GLU A 151 1.22 -4.73 -40.74
N ASP A 152 1.32 -6.06 -40.78
CA ASP A 152 0.73 -6.89 -41.84
C ASP A 152 -0.76 -7.21 -41.60
N SER A 153 -1.34 -6.73 -40.52
CA SER A 153 -2.75 -7.03 -40.23
C SER A 153 -3.68 -6.45 -41.27
N PRO A 154 -4.55 -7.28 -41.87
CA PRO A 154 -5.51 -6.83 -42.87
C PRO A 154 -6.54 -5.82 -42.34
N ASN A 155 -6.71 -5.80 -41.02
CA ASN A 155 -7.63 -4.91 -40.30
C ASN A 155 -7.00 -3.59 -39.86
N LEU A 156 -5.69 -3.41 -39.96
CA LEU A 156 -4.99 -2.23 -39.50
C LEU A 156 -5.62 -0.91 -39.95
N GLN A 157 -5.79 -0.71 -41.24
CA GLN A 157 -6.33 0.56 -41.80
C GLN A 157 -7.79 0.78 -41.41
N ARG A 158 -8.54 -0.29 -41.31
CA ARG A 158 -9.96 -0.22 -40.94
C ARG A 158 -10.08 0.17 -39.45
N ILE A 159 -9.30 -0.44 -38.57
CA ILE A 159 -9.33 -0.11 -37.15
C ILE A 159 -8.83 1.33 -36.92
N LYS A 160 -7.74 1.76 -37.57
CA LYS A 160 -7.26 3.15 -37.53
C LYS A 160 -8.33 4.15 -37.87
N LYS A 161 -9.09 3.89 -38.94
CA LYS A 161 -10.22 4.76 -39.38
C LYS A 161 -11.34 4.77 -38.34
N LEU A 162 -11.76 3.62 -37.85
CA LEU A 162 -12.87 3.50 -36.90
C LEU A 162 -12.53 4.10 -35.54
N MET A 163 -11.30 3.86 -34.98
CA MET A 163 -10.87 4.42 -33.70
C MET A 163 -10.69 5.95 -33.74
N SER A 164 -10.60 6.54 -34.95
CA SER A 164 -10.48 7.98 -35.14
C SER A 164 -11.83 8.67 -35.32
N SER A 165 -12.93 7.93 -35.22
CA SER A 165 -14.29 8.47 -35.35
C SER A 165 -14.86 8.88 -34.00
N ASP A 166 -15.72 9.91 -34.03
CA ASP A 166 -16.51 10.34 -32.87
C ASP A 166 -17.90 9.65 -32.79
N LYS A 167 -18.22 8.78 -33.78
CA LYS A 167 -19.47 8.04 -33.77
C LYS A 167 -19.38 6.80 -32.91
N VAL A 168 -20.32 6.63 -31.98
CA VAL A 168 -20.38 5.49 -31.07
C VAL A 168 -20.31 4.14 -31.78
N ASP A 169 -21.07 3.99 -32.90
CA ASP A 169 -21.09 2.75 -33.68
C ASP A 169 -19.73 2.41 -34.30
N ASP A 170 -18.98 3.42 -34.75
CA ASP A 170 -17.63 3.23 -35.28
C ASP A 170 -16.66 2.84 -34.18
N VAL A 171 -16.75 3.43 -32.99
CA VAL A 171 -15.93 3.10 -31.83
C VAL A 171 -16.19 1.67 -31.36
N LEU A 172 -17.44 1.27 -31.22
CA LEU A 172 -17.82 -0.12 -30.90
C LEU A 172 -17.33 -1.11 -31.96
N ALA A 173 -17.37 -0.73 -33.23
CA ALA A 173 -16.84 -1.55 -34.34
C ALA A 173 -15.29 -1.63 -34.26
N ALA A 174 -14.61 -0.55 -33.87
CA ALA A 174 -13.14 -0.56 -33.61
C ALA A 174 -12.78 -1.52 -32.49
N ASP A 175 -13.48 -1.45 -31.36
CA ASP A 175 -13.26 -2.32 -30.19
C ASP A 175 -13.45 -3.80 -30.57
N SER A 176 -14.54 -4.13 -31.24
CA SER A 176 -14.83 -5.50 -31.70
C SER A 176 -13.77 -6.04 -32.68
N LEU A 177 -13.33 -5.21 -33.65
CA LEU A 177 -12.28 -5.62 -34.58
C LEU A 177 -10.92 -5.71 -33.94
N ALA A 178 -10.57 -4.78 -33.04
CA ALA A 178 -9.32 -4.76 -32.36
C ALA A 178 -9.16 -5.95 -31.39
N SER A 179 -10.22 -6.34 -30.70
CA SER A 179 -10.23 -7.53 -29.80
C SER A 179 -9.82 -8.82 -30.51
N ASN A 180 -10.04 -8.92 -31.85
CA ASN A 180 -9.71 -10.10 -32.64
C ASN A 180 -8.42 -9.95 -33.47
N SER A 181 -7.89 -8.74 -33.62
CA SER A 181 -6.82 -8.45 -34.57
C SER A 181 -5.61 -7.75 -33.96
N ALA A 182 -5.79 -7.04 -32.86
CA ALA A 182 -4.73 -6.33 -32.17
C ALA A 182 -4.15 -7.19 -31.02
N GLN A 183 -2.90 -6.98 -30.71
CA GLN A 183 -2.24 -7.58 -29.53
C GLN A 183 -2.75 -6.89 -28.26
N ARG A 184 -3.04 -5.59 -28.35
CA ARG A 184 -3.58 -4.78 -27.25
C ARG A 184 -4.44 -3.64 -27.82
N TYR A 185 -5.55 -3.38 -27.16
CA TYR A 185 -6.42 -2.24 -27.41
C TYR A 185 -6.90 -1.65 -26.09
N VAL A 186 -6.84 -0.32 -25.97
CA VAL A 186 -7.23 0.40 -24.76
C VAL A 186 -8.02 1.65 -25.19
N ASP A 187 -9.23 1.80 -24.69
CA ASP A 187 -10.04 3.00 -24.87
C ASP A 187 -10.11 3.81 -23.59
N CYS A 188 -9.48 4.99 -23.59
CA CYS A 188 -9.52 6.01 -22.56
C CYS A 188 -10.11 7.32 -23.09
N SER A 189 -10.99 7.26 -24.12
CA SER A 189 -11.58 8.47 -24.71
C SER A 189 -12.59 9.17 -23.81
N GLU A 190 -13.15 8.45 -22.82
CA GLU A 190 -14.09 9.02 -21.84
C GLU A 190 -13.38 9.56 -20.58
N THR A 191 -12.13 9.15 -20.33
CA THR A 191 -11.39 9.51 -19.12
C THR A 191 -10.09 10.23 -19.45
N TRP A 192 -9.74 11.21 -18.64
CA TRP A 192 -8.42 11.85 -18.72
C TRP A 192 -7.34 10.96 -18.12
N ILE A 193 -6.28 10.71 -18.88
CA ILE A 193 -5.10 9.98 -18.45
C ILE A 193 -3.85 10.83 -18.55
N ASP A 194 -2.87 10.64 -17.65
CA ASP A 194 -1.55 11.28 -17.75
C ASP A 194 -0.82 10.80 -19.01
N ALA A 195 -0.11 11.70 -19.69
CA ALA A 195 0.67 11.37 -20.87
C ALA A 195 1.70 10.24 -20.63
N VAL A 196 2.19 10.10 -19.38
CA VAL A 196 3.09 8.99 -18.99
C VAL A 196 2.36 7.65 -19.06
N THR A 197 1.08 7.60 -18.69
CA THR A 197 0.28 6.36 -18.77
C THR A 197 0.15 5.88 -20.22
N LEU A 198 -0.18 6.79 -21.14
CA LEU A 198 -0.25 6.44 -22.57
C LEU A 198 1.14 6.09 -23.14
N ALA A 199 2.19 6.80 -22.73
CA ALA A 199 3.56 6.55 -23.16
C ALA A 199 4.08 5.17 -22.73
N GLY A 200 3.62 4.68 -21.57
CA GLY A 200 3.88 3.30 -21.12
C GLY A 200 3.37 2.24 -22.10
N GLU A 201 2.24 2.46 -22.74
CA GLU A 201 1.72 1.57 -23.79
C GLU A 201 2.61 1.58 -25.05
N PHE A 202 3.26 2.71 -25.35
CA PHE A 202 4.24 2.82 -26.43
C PHE A 202 5.63 2.29 -26.07
N GLY A 203 5.95 2.08 -24.80
CA GLY A 203 7.26 1.67 -24.35
C GLY A 203 8.34 2.75 -24.49
N VAL A 204 7.95 4.03 -24.51
CA VAL A 204 8.82 5.20 -24.61
C VAL A 204 8.43 6.24 -23.55
N ASP A 205 9.28 7.28 -23.36
CA ASP A 205 8.88 8.43 -22.55
C ASP A 205 7.82 9.30 -23.25
N TYR A 206 7.07 10.08 -22.47
CA TYR A 206 5.93 10.84 -23.00
C TYR A 206 6.36 11.99 -23.94
N VAL A 207 7.56 12.54 -23.79
CA VAL A 207 8.08 13.60 -24.67
C VAL A 207 8.37 13.01 -26.05
N THR A 208 9.04 11.86 -26.09
CA THR A 208 9.29 11.09 -27.32
C THR A 208 7.98 10.70 -27.97
N MET A 209 7.01 10.17 -27.23
CA MET A 209 5.69 9.81 -27.77
C MET A 209 5.00 11.02 -28.39
N LEU A 210 4.90 12.14 -27.67
CA LEU A 210 4.22 13.34 -28.17
C LEU A 210 4.94 13.99 -29.35
N SER A 211 6.27 13.84 -29.49
CA SER A 211 7.03 14.30 -30.66
C SER A 211 6.62 13.60 -31.96
N LYS A 212 6.02 12.41 -31.87
CA LYS A 212 5.52 11.61 -33.00
C LYS A 212 4.05 11.92 -33.33
N LYS A 213 3.42 12.86 -32.62
CA LYS A 213 2.02 13.27 -32.87
C LYS A 213 1.91 14.03 -34.20
N SER A 214 1.10 13.50 -35.10
CA SER A 214 0.73 14.14 -36.37
C SER A 214 -0.80 14.25 -36.43
N GLY A 215 -1.32 15.48 -36.37
CA GLY A 215 -2.76 15.69 -36.20
C GLY A 215 -3.24 15.07 -34.87
N SER A 216 -4.21 14.18 -34.94
CA SER A 216 -4.75 13.43 -33.78
C SER A 216 -4.13 12.04 -33.60
N LEU A 217 -3.18 11.64 -34.46
CA LEU A 217 -2.54 10.32 -34.41
C LEU A 217 -1.14 10.41 -33.84
N ILE A 218 -0.78 9.37 -33.07
CA ILE A 218 0.60 9.08 -32.66
C ILE A 218 0.89 7.67 -33.15
N GLU A 219 1.97 7.51 -33.92
CA GLU A 219 2.35 6.23 -34.51
C GLU A 219 3.83 5.95 -34.24
N ILE A 220 4.11 4.77 -33.68
CA ILE A 220 5.49 4.31 -33.41
C ILE A 220 5.62 2.86 -33.88
N HIS A 221 6.59 2.61 -34.75
CA HIS A 221 6.99 1.28 -35.19
C HIS A 221 8.02 0.71 -34.22
N ASP A 222 7.84 -0.50 -33.73
CA ASP A 222 8.77 -1.11 -32.77
C ASP A 222 9.96 -1.83 -33.42
N GLY A 223 10.04 -1.83 -34.76
CA GLY A 223 11.08 -2.50 -35.52
C GLY A 223 10.94 -4.02 -35.62
N ASN A 224 9.96 -4.61 -34.94
CA ASN A 224 9.67 -6.05 -34.96
C ASN A 224 8.38 -6.38 -35.74
N GLY A 225 7.89 -5.44 -36.56
CA GLY A 225 6.68 -5.59 -37.33
C GLY A 225 5.40 -5.30 -36.55
N THR A 226 5.52 -4.60 -35.40
CA THR A 226 4.36 -4.13 -34.63
C THR A 226 4.26 -2.62 -34.73
N LEU A 227 3.09 -2.13 -35.10
CA LEU A 227 2.71 -0.73 -35.07
C LEU A 227 1.92 -0.43 -33.79
N ARG A 228 2.37 0.55 -33.04
CA ARG A 228 1.66 1.13 -31.90
C ARG A 228 1.04 2.45 -32.34
N VAL A 229 -0.27 2.57 -32.20
CA VAL A 229 -1.03 3.74 -32.64
C VAL A 229 -1.93 4.22 -31.53
N ALA A 230 -1.97 5.53 -31.32
CA ALA A 230 -3.01 6.16 -30.53
C ALA A 230 -3.71 7.24 -31.33
N PHE A 231 -5.04 7.29 -31.22
CA PHE A 231 -5.85 8.43 -31.56
C PHE A 231 -6.05 9.28 -30.31
N VAL A 232 -5.62 10.54 -30.36
CA VAL A 232 -5.79 11.52 -29.29
C VAL A 232 -7.04 12.33 -29.57
N ALA A 233 -8.11 12.03 -28.85
CA ALA A 233 -9.38 12.72 -28.98
C ALA A 233 -9.32 14.13 -28.41
N ASP A 234 -8.65 14.28 -27.24
CA ASP A 234 -8.47 15.57 -26.58
C ASP A 234 -7.16 15.60 -25.79
N MET A 235 -6.62 16.81 -25.53
CA MET A 235 -5.37 17.00 -24.83
C MET A 235 -5.35 18.37 -24.11
N ILE A 236 -5.03 18.35 -22.83
CA ILE A 236 -4.75 19.54 -22.02
C ILE A 236 -3.24 19.58 -21.74
N LYS A 237 -2.63 20.73 -21.99
CA LYS A 237 -1.16 20.89 -21.91
C LYS A 237 -0.68 21.06 -20.47
N ALA A 238 0.61 20.82 -20.26
CA ALA A 238 1.28 21.20 -19.04
C ALA A 238 1.12 22.71 -18.76
N GLY A 239 0.94 23.08 -17.50
CA GLY A 239 0.70 24.46 -17.04
C GLY A 239 -0.77 24.87 -17.08
N GLU A 240 -1.64 24.16 -17.77
CA GLU A 240 -3.08 24.42 -17.81
C GLU A 240 -3.78 23.77 -16.60
N ILE A 241 -4.99 24.25 -16.29
CA ILE A 241 -5.83 23.70 -15.21
C ILE A 241 -6.67 22.57 -15.82
N PRO A 242 -6.59 21.34 -15.27
CA PRO A 242 -7.39 20.22 -15.72
C PRO A 242 -8.86 20.37 -15.29
N PRO A 243 -9.79 19.60 -15.88
CA PRO A 243 -11.14 19.52 -15.36
C PRO A 243 -11.17 18.84 -13.99
N VAL A 244 -12.19 19.18 -13.18
CA VAL A 244 -12.33 18.71 -11.79
C VAL A 244 -12.35 17.19 -11.69
N GLU A 245 -12.92 16.52 -12.69
CA GLU A 245 -13.02 15.07 -12.77
C GLU A 245 -11.63 14.40 -12.72
N PHE A 246 -10.63 14.99 -13.35
CA PHE A 246 -9.26 14.48 -13.30
C PHE A 246 -8.64 14.60 -11.90
N CYS A 247 -9.03 15.63 -11.14
CA CYS A 247 -8.50 15.91 -9.80
C CYS A 247 -9.35 15.31 -8.68
N GLN A 248 -10.52 14.75 -8.99
CA GLN A 248 -11.55 14.39 -8.02
C GLN A 248 -11.04 13.51 -6.88
N GLU A 249 -10.38 12.42 -7.18
CA GLU A 249 -9.88 11.51 -6.13
C GLU A 249 -8.81 12.18 -5.27
N ARG A 250 -7.89 12.92 -5.87
CA ARG A 250 -6.88 13.70 -5.14
C ARG A 250 -7.53 14.73 -4.21
N ILE A 251 -8.59 15.41 -4.67
CA ILE A 251 -9.32 16.39 -3.85
C ILE A 251 -10.01 15.70 -2.67
N LYS A 252 -10.66 14.54 -2.89
CA LYS A 252 -11.26 13.76 -1.81
C LYS A 252 -10.22 13.38 -0.75
N ASP A 253 -9.07 12.90 -1.17
CA ASP A 253 -7.98 12.53 -0.25
C ASP A 253 -7.48 13.73 0.57
N ILE A 254 -7.37 14.91 -0.04
CA ILE A 254 -6.98 16.14 0.64
C ILE A 254 -8.04 16.55 1.68
N ILE A 255 -9.33 16.50 1.32
CA ILE A 255 -10.44 16.85 2.22
C ILE A 255 -10.46 15.88 3.42
N ILE A 256 -10.37 14.57 3.16
CA ILE A 256 -10.35 13.54 4.21
C ILE A 256 -9.12 13.72 5.12
N SER A 257 -7.96 13.97 4.54
CA SER A 257 -6.72 14.24 5.31
C SER A 257 -6.85 15.49 6.17
N GLY A 258 -7.47 16.55 5.64
CA GLY A 258 -7.76 17.76 6.39
C GLY A 258 -8.76 17.55 7.54
N ARG A 259 -9.80 16.72 7.32
CA ARG A 259 -10.74 16.32 8.39
C ARG A 259 -10.03 15.51 9.49
N LYS A 260 -9.18 14.55 9.10
CA LYS A 260 -8.37 13.76 10.03
C LYS A 260 -7.45 14.65 10.87
N HIS A 261 -6.76 15.58 10.24
CA HIS A 261 -5.87 16.50 10.96
C HIS A 261 -6.65 17.35 11.99
N ARG A 262 -7.77 17.95 11.59
CA ARG A 262 -8.63 18.73 12.50
C ARG A 262 -9.15 17.86 13.66
N LEU A 263 -9.60 16.64 13.38
CA LEU A 263 -10.09 15.71 14.38
C LEU A 263 -9.05 15.41 15.45
N LEU A 264 -7.79 15.16 15.06
CA LEU A 264 -6.69 14.90 15.98
C LEU A 264 -6.26 16.15 16.75
N THR A 265 -6.21 17.32 16.11
CA THR A 265 -5.89 18.58 16.79
C THR A 265 -6.94 18.94 17.83
N THR A 266 -8.22 18.75 17.52
CA THR A 266 -9.32 18.94 18.48
C THR A 266 -9.21 17.96 19.65
N LEU A 267 -8.92 16.69 19.39
CA LEU A 267 -8.69 15.70 20.45
C LEU A 267 -7.57 16.14 21.41
N GLU A 268 -6.44 16.61 20.88
CA GLU A 268 -5.31 17.07 21.72
C GLU A 268 -5.71 18.26 22.60
N GLN A 269 -6.47 19.22 22.05
CA GLN A 269 -7.00 20.36 22.79
C GLN A 269 -7.97 19.92 23.89
N ASP A 270 -8.95 19.08 23.54
CA ASP A 270 -9.96 18.58 24.50
C ASP A 270 -9.31 17.81 25.64
N LEU A 271 -8.28 17.00 25.38
CA LEU A 271 -7.56 16.26 26.42
C LEU A 271 -6.87 17.19 27.42
N ILE A 272 -6.27 18.29 26.96
CA ILE A 272 -5.62 19.28 27.83
C ILE A 272 -6.65 20.09 28.61
N GLU A 273 -7.75 20.50 27.98
CA GLU A 273 -8.84 21.22 28.63
C GLU A 273 -9.52 20.37 29.71
N ASP A 274 -9.79 19.10 29.41
CA ASP A 274 -10.36 18.14 30.38
C ASP A 274 -9.41 17.91 31.58
N ALA A 275 -8.09 17.81 31.31
CA ALA A 275 -7.09 17.67 32.38
C ALA A 275 -7.05 18.91 33.28
N LYS A 276 -7.18 20.12 32.72
CA LYS A 276 -7.27 21.38 33.48
C LYS A 276 -8.58 21.46 34.29
N ALA A 277 -9.71 21.13 33.67
CA ALA A 277 -11.02 21.17 34.33
C ALA A 277 -11.13 20.18 35.50
N LYS A 278 -10.39 19.06 35.45
CA LYS A 278 -10.32 18.04 36.49
C LYS A 278 -9.18 18.27 37.49
N GLU A 279 -8.54 19.44 37.46
CA GLU A 279 -7.40 19.80 38.32
C GLU A 279 -6.24 18.76 38.31
N LYS A 280 -6.06 18.09 37.14
CA LYS A 280 -5.00 17.10 36.90
C LYS A 280 -3.78 17.69 36.21
N PHE A 281 -3.88 18.93 35.74
CA PHE A 281 -2.80 19.62 35.03
C PHE A 281 -2.41 20.88 35.82
N GLU A 282 -1.23 20.86 36.39
CA GLU A 282 -0.65 21.96 37.12
C GLU A 282 0.71 22.34 36.52
N ILE A 283 0.96 23.64 36.38
CA ILE A 283 2.24 24.16 35.90
C ILE A 283 2.99 24.73 37.11
N TYR A 284 4.07 24.08 37.49
CA TYR A 284 4.97 24.61 38.49
C TYR A 284 6.03 25.46 37.79
N SER A 285 6.06 26.78 38.12
CA SER A 285 7.06 27.68 37.55
C SER A 285 8.46 27.19 37.89
N THR A 286 9.24 26.80 36.89
CA THR A 286 10.69 26.63 37.03
C THR A 286 11.31 28.02 37.15
N LYS A 287 11.73 28.40 38.37
CA LYS A 287 12.57 29.59 38.57
C LYS A 287 13.97 29.34 38.04
#